data_aff096610af6871c31cfdea3747986e1
#
_entry.id   aff096610af6871c31cfdea3747986e1
#
_cell.length_a   1.000
_cell.length_b   1.000
_cell.length_c   1.000
_cell.angle_alpha   90.00
_cell.angle_beta   90.00
_cell.angle_gamma   90.00
#
_symmetry.space_group_name_H-M   'P 1'
#
loop_
_entity.id
_entity.type
_entity.pdbx_description
1 polymer ?
#
loop_
_entity_poly.entity_id
_entity_poly.type
_entity_poly.pdbx_seq_one_letter_code
_entity_poly.pdbx_strand_id
1 'polypeptide(L)'
;MKLNPSPTPLSPADYELLADFRYALRTFAAFSESAAAELALTPQQHQTLLAIKGTRKSPSNRRGLYVGEIADRLLIRPHTAAELVGRLARLDLVSREADPEDGRRVEVVLTQKAERLLEDLSASHLEELRAMRPLLSRLLTRIGDDPA
;
A
#
# COMPACT_ATOMS: atom_id res chain seq x y z
N MET A 1 -14.25 -0.36 17.20
CA MET A 1 -14.13 -1.78 16.83
C MET A 1 -14.54 -2.59 18.07
N LYS A 2 -15.69 -3.26 18.03
CA LYS A 2 -16.14 -4.10 19.13
C LYS A 2 -15.38 -5.42 19.08
N LEU A 3 -14.61 -5.72 20.11
CA LEU A 3 -14.04 -7.04 20.32
C LEU A 3 -15.19 -7.99 20.66
N ASN A 4 -15.59 -8.80 19.70
CA ASN A 4 -16.58 -9.85 19.95
C ASN A 4 -15.82 -11.02 20.60
N PRO A 5 -16.16 -11.41 21.82
CA PRO A 5 -15.53 -12.56 22.42
C PRO A 5 -15.93 -13.82 21.63
N SER A 6 -14.94 -14.51 21.09
CA SER A 6 -15.17 -15.81 20.47
C SER A 6 -15.63 -16.79 21.55
N PRO A 7 -16.70 -17.56 21.33
CA PRO A 7 -17.19 -18.50 22.35
C PRO A 7 -16.28 -19.70 22.59
N THR A 8 -15.28 -19.91 21.75
CA THR A 8 -14.33 -21.02 21.84
C THR A 8 -12.98 -20.52 22.34
N PRO A 9 -12.36 -21.16 23.34
CA PRO A 9 -11.01 -20.83 23.78
C PRO A 9 -10.02 -20.98 22.63
N LEU A 10 -9.12 -19.98 22.49
CA LEU A 10 -8.08 -20.02 21.48
C LEU A 10 -7.07 -21.15 21.77
N SER A 11 -6.67 -21.84 20.72
CA SER A 11 -5.63 -22.89 20.78
C SER A 11 -4.22 -22.27 20.64
N PRO A 12 -3.16 -22.99 21.05
CA PRO A 12 -1.79 -22.57 20.75
C PRO A 12 -1.54 -22.31 19.27
N ALA A 13 -2.17 -23.08 18.38
CA ALA A 13 -2.06 -22.93 16.93
C ALA A 13 -2.64 -21.58 16.43
N ASP A 14 -3.68 -21.06 17.08
CA ASP A 14 -4.24 -19.76 16.76
C ASP A 14 -3.24 -18.63 17.04
N TYR A 15 -2.55 -18.70 18.16
CA TYR A 15 -1.52 -17.74 18.51
C TYR A 15 -0.30 -17.83 17.60
N GLU A 16 0.12 -19.02 17.20
CA GLU A 16 1.18 -19.23 16.23
C GLU A 16 0.82 -18.63 14.87
N LEU A 17 -0.40 -18.85 14.40
CA LEU A 17 -0.90 -18.28 13.14
C LEU A 17 -0.82 -16.75 13.17
N LEU A 18 -1.30 -16.13 14.24
CA LEU A 18 -1.26 -14.67 14.39
C LEU A 18 0.17 -14.13 14.45
N ALA A 19 1.06 -14.82 15.18
CA ALA A 19 2.47 -14.45 15.29
C ALA A 19 3.18 -14.56 13.93
N ASP A 20 2.95 -15.64 13.19
CA ASP A 20 3.52 -15.85 11.85
C ASP A 20 3.03 -14.82 10.83
N PHE A 21 1.74 -14.49 10.89
CA PHE A 21 1.19 -13.44 10.04
C PHE A 21 1.83 -12.07 10.33
N ARG A 22 1.96 -11.71 11.60
CA ARG A 22 2.63 -10.46 11.98
C ARG A 22 4.10 -10.45 11.57
N TYR A 23 4.78 -11.57 11.68
CA TYR A 23 6.16 -11.71 11.20
C TYR A 23 6.26 -11.51 9.69
N ALA A 24 5.36 -12.11 8.92
CA ALA A 24 5.32 -11.93 7.47
C ALA A 24 5.12 -10.45 7.08
N LEU A 25 4.19 -9.75 7.73
CA LEU A 25 3.94 -8.33 7.49
C LEU A 25 5.17 -7.48 7.82
N ARG A 26 5.83 -7.74 8.93
CA ARG A 26 7.04 -7.01 9.33
C ARG A 26 8.22 -7.26 8.40
N THR A 27 8.40 -8.49 7.95
CA THR A 27 9.46 -8.86 7.01
C THR A 27 9.29 -8.11 5.70
N PHE A 28 8.09 -8.11 5.16
CA PHE A 28 7.78 -7.38 3.93
C PHE A 28 7.94 -5.86 4.11
N ALA A 29 7.42 -5.30 5.21
CA ALA A 29 7.53 -3.87 5.49
C ALA A 29 8.99 -3.43 5.65
N ALA A 30 9.82 -4.21 6.34
CA ALA A 30 11.25 -3.91 6.50
C ALA A 30 11.99 -3.92 5.16
N PHE A 31 11.72 -4.90 4.30
CA PHE A 31 12.24 -4.93 2.94
C PHE A 31 11.82 -3.70 2.14
N SER A 32 10.53 -3.39 2.14
CA SER A 32 9.94 -2.26 1.43
C SER A 32 10.53 -0.92 1.86
N GLU A 33 10.71 -0.73 3.16
CA GLU A 33 11.32 0.48 3.73
C GLU A 33 12.78 0.64 3.29
N SER A 34 13.57 -0.44 3.34
CA SER A 34 14.96 -0.44 2.86
C SER A 34 15.05 -0.14 1.37
N ALA A 35 14.22 -0.76 0.56
CA ALA A 35 14.22 -0.55 -0.89
C ALA A 35 13.84 0.90 -1.25
N ALA A 36 12.86 1.47 -0.59
CA ALA A 36 12.47 2.86 -0.79
C ALA A 36 13.58 3.83 -0.35
N ALA A 37 14.26 3.55 0.76
CA ALA A 37 15.34 4.36 1.28
C ALA A 37 16.54 4.43 0.32
N GLU A 38 16.85 3.36 -0.40
CA GLU A 38 17.89 3.34 -1.44
C GLU A 38 17.61 4.36 -2.55
N LEU A 39 16.36 4.70 -2.81
CA LEU A 39 15.94 5.72 -3.77
C LEU A 39 15.59 7.05 -3.10
N ALA A 40 16.00 7.27 -1.86
CA ALA A 40 15.72 8.45 -1.05
C ALA A 40 14.22 8.75 -0.87
N LEU A 41 13.41 7.70 -0.84
CA LEU A 41 11.97 7.78 -0.57
C LEU A 41 11.65 7.31 0.85
N THR A 42 10.70 7.99 1.48
CA THR A 42 10.08 7.47 2.70
C THR A 42 9.09 6.35 2.36
N PRO A 43 8.75 5.47 3.32
CA PRO A 43 7.74 4.45 3.10
C PRO A 43 6.40 5.02 2.60
N GLN A 44 5.94 6.11 3.18
CA GLN A 44 4.68 6.75 2.78
C GLN A 44 4.75 7.35 1.36
N GLN A 45 5.89 7.90 0.97
CA GLN A 45 6.10 8.41 -0.39
C GLN A 45 5.99 7.27 -1.40
N HIS A 46 6.69 6.17 -1.18
CA HIS A 46 6.61 4.99 -2.03
C HIS A 46 5.18 4.43 -2.12
N GLN A 47 4.53 4.26 -0.97
CA GLN A 47 3.16 3.74 -0.92
C GLN A 47 2.15 4.65 -1.63
N THR A 48 2.35 5.96 -1.58
CA THR A 48 1.52 6.92 -2.31
C THR A 48 1.66 6.74 -3.82
N LEU A 49 2.89 6.66 -4.32
CA LEU A 49 3.14 6.43 -5.74
C LEU A 49 2.51 5.11 -6.21
N LEU A 50 2.67 4.06 -5.42
CA LEU A 50 2.08 2.76 -5.72
C LEU A 50 0.54 2.81 -5.70
N ALA A 51 -0.05 3.52 -4.74
CA ALA A 51 -1.50 3.69 -4.67
C ALA A 51 -2.05 4.40 -5.92
N ILE A 52 -1.39 5.47 -6.36
CA ILE A 52 -1.79 6.20 -7.57
C ILE A 52 -1.73 5.30 -8.79
N LYS A 53 -0.68 4.50 -8.93
CA LYS A 53 -0.52 3.59 -10.06
C LYS A 53 -1.47 2.40 -10.03
N GLY A 54 -1.60 1.76 -8.87
CA GLY A 54 -2.21 0.45 -8.71
C GLY A 54 -3.68 0.46 -8.33
N THR A 55 -4.23 1.57 -7.87
CA THR A 55 -5.64 1.63 -7.49
C THR A 55 -6.52 1.77 -8.74
N ARG A 56 -7.52 0.90 -8.83
CA ARG A 56 -8.53 1.00 -9.87
C ARG A 56 -9.32 2.30 -9.70
N LYS A 57 -9.48 3.03 -10.80
CA LYS A 57 -10.13 4.34 -10.82
C LYS A 57 -11.50 4.26 -11.48
N SER A 58 -12.41 5.10 -11.03
CA SER A 58 -13.74 5.24 -11.60
C SER A 58 -14.03 6.72 -11.88
N PRO A 59 -14.29 7.11 -13.12
CA PRO A 59 -14.25 6.28 -14.33
C PRO A 59 -12.83 5.82 -14.70
N SER A 60 -12.71 4.77 -15.52
CA SER A 60 -11.43 4.11 -15.83
C SER A 60 -10.45 4.96 -16.66
N ASN A 61 -10.91 6.06 -17.26
CA ASN A 61 -10.07 6.98 -18.02
C ASN A 61 -9.31 7.99 -17.14
N ARG A 62 -9.55 8.00 -15.83
CA ARG A 62 -8.80 8.84 -14.89
C ARG A 62 -7.34 8.38 -14.83
N ARG A 63 -6.43 9.36 -14.77
CA ARG A 63 -4.99 9.11 -14.71
C ARG A 63 -4.44 9.07 -13.30
N GLY A 64 -5.11 9.69 -12.35
CA GLY A 64 -4.65 9.85 -10.99
C GLY A 64 -5.70 9.59 -9.92
N LEU A 65 -5.34 9.87 -8.69
CA LEU A 65 -6.21 9.80 -7.53
C LEU A 65 -6.46 11.19 -6.96
N TYR A 66 -7.62 11.39 -6.35
CA TYR A 66 -7.87 12.55 -5.52
C TYR A 66 -7.15 12.41 -4.18
N VAL A 67 -6.83 13.53 -3.53
CA VAL A 67 -6.16 13.52 -2.22
C VAL A 67 -6.93 12.71 -1.18
N GLY A 68 -8.26 12.80 -1.18
CA GLY A 68 -9.10 12.00 -0.28
C GLY A 68 -8.98 10.50 -0.51
N GLU A 69 -8.88 10.07 -1.76
CA GLU A 69 -8.66 8.66 -2.12
C GLU A 69 -7.29 8.16 -1.66
N ILE A 70 -6.27 9.01 -1.77
CA ILE A 70 -4.92 8.71 -1.25
C ILE A 70 -4.96 8.56 0.27
N ALA A 71 -5.64 9.48 0.96
CA ALA A 71 -5.79 9.43 2.42
C ALA A 71 -6.47 8.13 2.88
N ASP A 72 -7.55 7.74 2.21
CA ASP A 72 -8.26 6.49 2.50
C ASP A 72 -7.38 5.27 2.26
N ARG A 73 -6.64 5.27 1.17
CA ARG A 73 -5.79 4.14 0.79
C ARG A 73 -4.60 3.95 1.75
N LEU A 74 -4.05 5.04 2.26
CA LEU A 74 -2.94 5.03 3.21
C LEU A 74 -3.39 5.01 4.67
N LEU A 75 -4.68 5.09 4.94
CA LEU A 75 -5.25 5.16 6.29
C LEU A 75 -4.72 6.35 7.09
N ILE A 76 -4.58 7.51 6.44
CA ILE A 76 -4.12 8.75 7.04
C ILE A 76 -5.18 9.84 6.89
N ARG A 77 -5.00 10.95 7.60
CA ARG A 77 -5.92 12.10 7.52
C ARG A 77 -5.76 12.85 6.19
N PRO A 78 -6.84 13.46 5.66
CA PRO A 78 -6.78 14.20 4.39
C PRO A 78 -5.71 15.29 4.35
N HIS A 79 -5.54 16.08 5.42
CA HIS A 79 -4.51 17.12 5.43
C HIS A 79 -3.08 16.54 5.44
N THR A 80 -2.86 15.38 6.07
CA THR A 80 -1.59 14.66 6.02
C THR A 80 -1.30 14.17 4.60
N ALA A 81 -2.31 13.65 3.92
CA ALA A 81 -2.20 13.27 2.52
C ALA A 81 -1.88 14.48 1.63
N ALA A 82 -2.52 15.62 1.86
CA ALA A 82 -2.25 16.85 1.12
C ALA A 82 -0.81 17.33 1.29
N GLU A 83 -0.27 17.29 2.51
CA GLU A 83 1.13 17.62 2.79
C GLU A 83 2.11 16.65 2.09
N LEU A 84 1.79 15.36 2.13
CA LEU A 84 2.57 14.31 1.47
C LEU A 84 2.60 14.52 -0.05
N VAL A 85 1.46 14.81 -0.65
CA VAL A 85 1.34 15.16 -2.07
C VAL A 85 2.16 16.41 -2.39
N GLY A 86 2.11 17.42 -1.54
CA GLY A 86 2.92 18.63 -1.69
C GLY A 86 4.42 18.35 -1.71
N ARG A 87 4.90 17.46 -0.85
CA ARG A 87 6.31 17.03 -0.83
C ARG A 87 6.68 16.24 -2.10
N LEU A 88 5.81 15.34 -2.53
CA LEU A 88 6.03 14.59 -3.77
C LEU A 88 6.04 15.49 -5.00
N ALA A 89 5.21 16.52 -5.04
CA ALA A 89 5.21 17.51 -6.12
C ALA A 89 6.54 18.28 -6.16
N ARG A 90 7.09 18.67 -5.01
CA ARG A 90 8.40 19.34 -4.92
C ARG A 90 9.55 18.44 -5.36
N LEU A 91 9.42 17.13 -5.24
CA LEU A 91 10.38 16.14 -5.72
C LEU A 91 10.19 15.79 -7.20
N ASP A 92 9.23 16.42 -7.87
CA ASP A 92 8.86 16.13 -9.27
C ASP A 92 8.41 14.66 -9.48
N LEU A 93 7.72 14.10 -8.50
CA LEU A 93 7.21 12.74 -8.55
C LEU A 93 5.71 12.68 -8.86
N VAL A 94 4.97 13.74 -8.53
CA VAL A 94 3.57 13.88 -8.90
C VAL A 94 3.32 15.27 -9.47
N SER A 95 2.25 15.38 -10.26
CA SER A 95 1.67 16.65 -10.69
C SER A 95 0.20 16.69 -10.31
N ARG A 96 -0.34 17.91 -10.15
CA ARG A 96 -1.75 18.13 -9.89
C ARG A 96 -2.40 18.56 -11.21
N GLU A 97 -3.40 17.82 -11.63
CA GLU A 97 -4.13 18.09 -12.87
C GLU A 97 -5.62 18.26 -12.57
N ALA A 98 -6.28 19.17 -13.27
CA ALA A 98 -7.74 19.30 -13.16
C ALA A 98 -8.42 18.04 -13.70
N ASP A 99 -9.46 17.58 -13.01
CA ASP A 99 -10.29 16.47 -13.49
C ASP A 99 -10.92 16.85 -14.83
N PRO A 100 -10.83 15.99 -15.87
CA PRO A 100 -11.39 16.30 -17.18
C PRO A 100 -12.92 16.51 -17.18
N GLU A 101 -13.63 15.87 -16.28
CA GLU A 101 -15.10 15.94 -16.19
C GLU A 101 -15.59 16.97 -15.15
N ASP A 102 -14.83 17.17 -14.06
CA ASP A 102 -15.14 18.15 -13.02
C ASP A 102 -13.90 18.97 -12.68
N GLY A 103 -13.77 20.14 -13.28
CA GLY A 103 -12.65 21.05 -13.08
C GLY A 103 -12.46 21.59 -11.67
N ARG A 104 -13.39 21.29 -10.72
CA ARG A 104 -13.26 21.61 -9.29
C ARG A 104 -12.40 20.59 -8.55
N ARG A 105 -12.26 19.39 -9.08
CA ARG A 105 -11.46 18.32 -8.52
C ARG A 105 -10.07 18.33 -9.13
N VAL A 106 -9.09 17.96 -8.32
CA VAL A 106 -7.69 17.87 -8.72
C VAL A 106 -7.22 16.43 -8.59
N GLU A 107 -6.80 15.85 -9.69
CA GLU A 107 -6.15 14.55 -9.72
C GLU A 107 -4.67 14.70 -9.42
N VAL A 108 -4.15 13.79 -8.60
CA VAL A 108 -2.71 13.62 -8.37
C VAL A 108 -2.21 12.54 -9.31
N VAL A 109 -1.35 12.91 -10.24
CA VAL A 109 -0.87 12.06 -11.33
C VAL A 109 0.62 11.83 -11.20
N LEU A 110 1.09 10.62 -11.50
CA LEU A 110 2.52 10.32 -11.52
C LEU A 110 3.23 11.04 -12.66
N THR A 111 4.42 11.54 -12.38
CA THR A 111 5.35 12.02 -13.42
C THR A 111 6.05 10.83 -14.07
N GLN A 112 6.68 11.05 -15.22
CA GLN A 112 7.49 10.02 -15.87
C GLN A 112 8.66 9.57 -14.98
N LYS A 113 9.24 10.49 -14.22
CA LYS A 113 10.27 10.19 -13.23
C LYS A 113 9.76 9.20 -12.17
N ALA A 114 8.56 9.44 -11.63
CA ALA A 114 7.94 8.55 -10.66
C ALA A 114 7.60 7.18 -11.25
N GLU A 115 7.12 7.13 -12.49
CA GLU A 115 6.83 5.87 -13.19
C GLU A 115 8.07 4.97 -13.25
N ARG A 116 9.23 5.53 -13.59
CA ARG A 116 10.50 4.79 -13.67
C ARG A 116 10.96 4.29 -12.31
N LEU A 117 10.93 5.15 -11.28
CA LEU A 117 11.27 4.76 -9.91
C LEU A 117 10.37 3.64 -9.40
N LEU A 118 9.08 3.77 -9.67
CA LEU A 118 8.09 2.81 -9.23
C LEU A 118 8.24 1.45 -9.94
N GLU A 119 8.61 1.44 -11.20
CA GLU A 119 8.87 0.21 -11.95
C GLU A 119 10.02 -0.59 -11.32
N ASP A 120 11.14 0.07 -11.02
CA ASP A 120 12.29 -0.56 -10.36
C ASP A 120 11.93 -1.10 -8.98
N LEU A 121 11.26 -0.30 -8.16
CA LEU A 121 10.78 -0.71 -6.84
C LEU A 121 9.81 -1.89 -6.91
N SER A 122 8.88 -1.85 -7.85
CA SER A 122 7.85 -2.88 -7.99
C SER A 122 8.44 -4.21 -8.43
N ALA A 123 9.45 -4.21 -9.28
CA ALA A 123 10.14 -5.45 -9.68
C ALA A 123 10.75 -6.16 -8.47
N SER A 124 11.50 -5.45 -7.63
CA SER A 124 12.12 -6.03 -6.43
C SER A 124 11.09 -6.44 -5.38
N HIS A 125 10.00 -5.70 -5.23
CA HIS A 125 8.91 -6.05 -4.31
C HIS A 125 8.18 -7.31 -4.76
N LEU A 126 7.97 -7.50 -6.07
CA LEU A 126 7.38 -8.74 -6.59
C LEU A 126 8.29 -9.95 -6.35
N GLU A 127 9.60 -9.79 -6.49
CA GLU A 127 10.56 -10.85 -6.16
C GLU A 127 10.50 -11.22 -4.69
N GLU A 128 10.48 -10.24 -3.78
CA GLU A 128 10.34 -10.48 -2.34
C GLU A 128 9.01 -11.17 -2.02
N LEU A 129 7.91 -10.71 -2.62
CA LEU A 129 6.60 -11.33 -2.42
C LEU A 129 6.59 -12.79 -2.90
N ARG A 130 7.24 -13.08 -4.01
CA ARG A 130 7.39 -14.47 -4.50
C ARG A 130 8.25 -15.32 -3.56
N ALA A 131 9.31 -14.77 -2.99
CA ALA A 131 10.14 -15.44 -1.99
C ALA A 131 9.35 -15.77 -0.72
N MET A 132 8.37 -14.95 -0.37
CA MET A 132 7.48 -15.18 0.77
C MET A 132 6.35 -16.18 0.47
N ARG A 133 6.18 -16.62 -0.77
CA ARG A 133 5.08 -17.51 -1.18
C ARG A 133 4.91 -18.75 -0.29
N PRO A 134 5.96 -19.50 0.08
CA PRO A 134 5.79 -20.66 0.96
C PRO A 134 5.17 -20.31 2.33
N LEU A 135 5.59 -19.21 2.94
CA LEU A 135 5.03 -18.72 4.19
C LEU A 135 3.57 -18.30 4.02
N LEU A 136 3.28 -17.51 3.00
CA LEU A 136 1.92 -17.03 2.71
C LEU A 136 0.98 -18.20 2.42
N SER A 137 1.43 -19.21 1.67
CA SER A 137 0.62 -20.41 1.37
C SER A 137 0.28 -21.18 2.65
N ARG A 138 1.23 -21.36 3.56
CA ARG A 138 0.98 -22.00 4.86
C ARG A 138 -0.02 -21.22 5.70
N LEU A 139 0.10 -19.89 5.72
CA LEU A 139 -0.84 -19.02 6.45
C LEU A 139 -2.25 -19.14 5.89
N LEU A 140 -2.41 -19.11 4.57
CA LEU A 140 -3.71 -19.22 3.90
C LEU A 140 -4.37 -20.60 4.16
N THR A 141 -3.61 -21.68 4.11
CA THR A 141 -4.11 -23.02 4.42
C THR A 141 -4.64 -23.09 5.85
N ARG A 142 -3.88 -22.57 6.82
CA ARG A 142 -4.26 -22.58 8.25
C ARG A 142 -5.48 -21.71 8.54
N ILE A 143 -5.69 -20.62 7.82
CA ILE A 143 -6.90 -19.77 7.96
C ILE A 143 -8.12 -20.51 7.43
N GLY A 144 -7.97 -21.35 6.39
CA GLY A 144 -9.05 -22.11 5.79
C GLY A 144 -9.43 -23.40 6.55
N ASP A 145 -8.56 -23.87 7.45
CA ASP A 145 -8.85 -25.00 8.33
C ASP A 145 -9.74 -24.52 9.50
N ASP A 146 -11.05 -24.45 9.21
CA ASP A 146 -12.04 -24.21 10.27
C ASP A 146 -11.97 -25.39 11.26
N PRO A 147 -11.76 -25.17 12.55
CA PRO A 147 -11.81 -26.26 13.53
C PRO A 147 -13.25 -26.78 13.56
N ALA A 148 -13.43 -28.00 13.08
CA ALA A 148 -14.68 -28.73 13.18
C ALA A 148 -15.09 -28.97 14.65
#